data_d00fcd268f69b3ee607cb1c5ab78a0ad
#
_entry.id   d00fcd268f69b3ee607cb1c5ab78a0ad
#
_cell.length_a   1.000
_cell.length_b   1.000
_cell.length_c   1.000
_cell.angle_alpha   90.00
_cell.angle_beta   90.00
_cell.angle_gamma   90.00
#
_symmetry.space_group_name_H-M   'P 1'
#
loop_
_entity.id
_entity.type
_entity.pdbx_description
1 polymer ?
#
loop_
_entity_poly.entity_id
_entity_poly.type
_entity_poly.pdbx_seq_one_letter_code
_entity_poly.pdbx_strand_id
1 'polypeptide(L)'
;IMQNFTEKELLEQIKNLQEELQKIKKQKKYGIVWEEKEENIDKSKLPMLEEEVDLRIENDKNKPQNLIIEWDNFHVLSVLQNTHKSKIDVIYIDPPYNTGNKDFIYNDNYVDKEDSYRHSKWLSFMSKRLELAKNLLKDDWVIFISIDDNEFAQLKLLCDEIFGEENFIETFIWNSIFRPSNMWKLTRRNSEFILSYCKNFSETFEFIEAEEVPKWEPSLTQNNNKERILLFPENFVITKLKNWTFQKWRYWNNELLDDIYIKDGKIKNHFRMIGKFKWSQDYLNNEIQKGVKIIIKNNSLIPYYLKDYQKTSLRPTKIISNTIVWDVLEANTDLIKIFSEKKFDYSKPKSLIKFIIKILQKQTNSTILDFFAWS
;
A
#
# COMPACT_ATOMS: atom_id res chain seq x y z
N ILE A 1 1.42 -59.10 8.69
CA ILE A 1 -0.06 -59.29 8.81
C ILE A 1 -0.63 -58.62 7.55
N MET A 2 -1.00 -59.47 6.53
CA MET A 2 -1.73 -58.97 5.34
C MET A 2 -3.16 -58.71 5.77
N GLN A 3 -3.59 -57.45 5.72
CA GLN A 3 -5.02 -57.11 5.83
C GLN A 3 -5.70 -57.54 4.52
N ASN A 4 -6.62 -58.50 4.62
CA ASN A 4 -7.47 -58.87 3.49
C ASN A 4 -8.56 -57.81 3.32
N PHE A 5 -8.38 -56.90 2.36
CA PHE A 5 -9.42 -55.98 1.97
C PHE A 5 -10.49 -56.70 1.14
N THR A 6 -11.74 -56.37 1.34
CA THR A 6 -12.83 -56.83 0.49
C THR A 6 -12.75 -56.12 -0.87
N GLU A 7 -13.26 -56.76 -1.93
CA GLU A 7 -13.30 -56.18 -3.30
C GLU A 7 -13.93 -54.76 -3.31
N LYS A 8 -14.94 -54.55 -2.48
CA LYS A 8 -15.62 -53.26 -2.34
C LYS A 8 -14.73 -52.17 -1.73
N GLU A 9 -13.92 -52.49 -0.73
CA GLU A 9 -12.98 -51.57 -0.11
C GLU A 9 -11.83 -51.22 -1.05
N LEU A 10 -11.38 -52.16 -1.86
CA LEU A 10 -10.37 -51.90 -2.89
C LEU A 10 -10.91 -50.99 -4.02
N LEU A 11 -12.16 -51.17 -4.45
CA LEU A 11 -12.81 -50.31 -5.43
C LEU A 11 -13.00 -48.88 -4.93
N GLU A 12 -13.33 -48.71 -3.65
CA GLU A 12 -13.46 -47.40 -3.03
C GLU A 12 -12.10 -46.69 -2.88
N GLN A 13 -11.05 -47.41 -2.52
CA GLN A 13 -9.69 -46.89 -2.51
C GLN A 13 -9.20 -46.48 -3.89
N ILE A 14 -9.46 -47.27 -4.92
CA ILE A 14 -9.13 -46.96 -6.32
C ILE A 14 -9.85 -45.67 -6.75
N LYS A 15 -11.13 -45.54 -6.41
CA LYS A 15 -11.90 -44.31 -6.74
C LYS A 15 -11.33 -43.08 -6.05
N ASN A 16 -11.00 -43.17 -4.77
CA ASN A 16 -10.40 -42.08 -4.00
C ASN A 16 -9.03 -41.67 -4.59
N LEU A 17 -8.19 -42.66 -4.91
CA LEU A 17 -6.90 -42.41 -5.55
C LEU A 17 -7.04 -41.78 -6.96
N GLN A 18 -8.07 -42.16 -7.72
CA GLN A 18 -8.35 -41.56 -9.01
C GLN A 18 -8.83 -40.11 -8.88
N GLU A 19 -9.62 -39.80 -7.87
CA GLU A 19 -10.05 -38.43 -7.55
C GLU A 19 -8.87 -37.56 -7.10
N GLU A 20 -7.97 -38.09 -6.26
CA GLU A 20 -6.72 -37.44 -5.88
C GLU A 20 -5.81 -37.20 -7.08
N LEU A 21 -5.64 -38.21 -7.93
CA LEU A 21 -4.87 -38.09 -9.17
C LEU A 21 -5.46 -37.03 -10.15
N GLN A 22 -6.78 -36.92 -10.19
CA GLN A 22 -7.44 -35.85 -10.97
C GLN A 22 -7.24 -34.47 -10.34
N LYS A 23 -7.26 -34.35 -9.00
CA LYS A 23 -6.93 -33.11 -8.31
C LYS A 23 -5.49 -32.70 -8.58
N ILE A 24 -4.53 -33.61 -8.47
CA ILE A 24 -3.11 -33.36 -8.75
C ILE A 24 -2.90 -32.98 -10.24
N LYS A 25 -3.59 -33.63 -11.17
CA LYS A 25 -3.53 -33.28 -12.62
C LYS A 25 -4.17 -31.93 -12.96
N LYS A 26 -5.12 -31.46 -12.14
CA LYS A 26 -5.74 -30.13 -12.27
C LYS A 26 -4.93 -29.04 -11.58
N GLN A 27 -3.92 -29.39 -10.78
CA GLN A 27 -3.02 -28.39 -10.22
C GLN A 27 -2.34 -27.60 -11.34
N LYS A 28 -2.32 -26.30 -11.20
CA LYS A 28 -1.72 -25.38 -12.18
C LYS A 28 -0.29 -25.82 -12.48
N LYS A 29 0.11 -25.84 -13.74
CA LYS A 29 1.47 -26.18 -14.18
C LYS A 29 2.53 -25.15 -13.77
N TYR A 30 2.10 -24.01 -13.22
CA TYR A 30 2.93 -22.92 -12.74
C TYR A 30 2.49 -22.55 -11.33
N GLY A 31 3.44 -22.34 -10.45
CA GLY A 31 3.21 -21.99 -9.05
C GLY A 31 4.38 -22.45 -8.19
N ILE A 32 4.23 -22.27 -6.89
CA ILE A 32 5.20 -22.69 -5.91
C ILE A 32 4.72 -24.01 -5.28
N VAL A 33 5.65 -24.94 -5.09
CA VAL A 33 5.39 -26.22 -4.41
C VAL A 33 6.29 -26.30 -3.19
N TRP A 34 5.72 -26.61 -2.04
CA TRP A 34 6.43 -26.76 -0.77
C TRP A 34 5.91 -27.99 -0.02
N GLU A 35 6.70 -28.47 0.94
CA GLU A 35 6.29 -29.52 1.84
C GLU A 35 5.36 -28.97 2.93
N GLU A 36 4.11 -29.38 2.93
CA GLU A 36 3.16 -29.02 3.97
C GLU A 36 3.31 -29.94 5.18
N LYS A 37 3.37 -29.33 6.37
CA LYS A 37 3.12 -30.03 7.61
C LYS A 37 1.64 -29.95 7.96
N GLU A 38 1.01 -31.06 8.23
CA GLU A 38 -0.34 -31.09 8.76
C GLU A 38 -0.38 -30.48 10.19
N GLU A 39 -0.82 -29.24 10.30
CA GLU A 39 -1.27 -28.67 11.57
C GLU A 39 -2.78 -28.84 11.63
N ASN A 40 -3.23 -29.86 12.34
CA ASN A 40 -4.64 -30.15 12.49
C ASN A 40 -5.15 -29.54 13.80
N ILE A 41 -6.16 -28.68 13.69
CA ILE A 41 -6.94 -28.29 14.87
C ILE A 41 -7.91 -29.43 15.16
N ASP A 42 -7.80 -30.00 16.34
CA ASP A 42 -8.83 -30.91 16.86
C ASP A 42 -10.14 -30.11 17.01
N LYS A 43 -11.03 -30.25 16.05
CA LYS A 43 -12.33 -29.59 16.05
C LYS A 43 -13.20 -29.93 17.24
N SER A 44 -12.88 -31.02 17.95
CA SER A 44 -13.57 -31.41 19.19
C SER A 44 -13.11 -30.59 20.41
N LYS A 45 -11.98 -29.88 20.30
CA LYS A 45 -11.36 -29.08 21.36
C LYS A 45 -11.13 -27.67 20.87
N LEU A 46 -12.18 -27.00 20.36
CA LEU A 46 -12.07 -25.61 19.97
C LEU A 46 -11.68 -24.77 21.18
N PRO A 47 -10.55 -24.07 21.14
CA PRO A 47 -10.17 -23.18 22.22
C PRO A 47 -11.18 -22.05 22.37
N MET A 48 -11.41 -21.60 23.58
CA MET A 48 -12.21 -20.42 23.87
C MET A 48 -11.30 -19.30 24.32
N LEU A 49 -11.60 -18.08 23.86
CA LEU A 49 -10.97 -16.87 24.38
C LEU A 49 -11.63 -16.51 25.70
N GLU A 50 -10.84 -16.29 26.72
CA GLU A 50 -11.28 -15.82 28.04
C GLU A 50 -10.77 -14.39 28.26
N GLU A 51 -11.59 -13.54 28.86
CA GLU A 51 -11.19 -12.15 29.11
C GLU A 51 -10.42 -12.06 30.43
N GLU A 52 -9.21 -11.55 30.38
CA GLU A 52 -8.41 -11.18 31.55
C GLU A 52 -8.89 -9.84 32.10
N VAL A 53 -9.91 -9.88 32.96
CA VAL A 53 -10.58 -8.69 33.49
C VAL A 53 -9.65 -7.75 34.22
N ASP A 54 -8.63 -8.29 34.91
CA ASP A 54 -7.64 -7.54 35.68
C ASP A 54 -6.69 -6.70 34.78
N LEU A 55 -6.58 -7.07 33.50
CA LEU A 55 -5.77 -6.35 32.51
C LEU A 55 -6.60 -5.39 31.65
N ARG A 56 -7.91 -5.32 31.89
CA ARG A 56 -8.81 -4.43 31.16
C ARG A 56 -8.48 -2.97 31.44
N ILE A 57 -8.19 -2.22 30.40
CA ILE A 57 -8.09 -0.75 30.47
C ILE A 57 -9.47 -0.19 30.16
N GLU A 58 -10.15 0.33 31.18
CA GLU A 58 -11.45 0.97 30.99
C GLU A 58 -11.28 2.31 30.28
N ASN A 59 -11.76 2.36 29.06
CA ASN A 59 -11.90 3.56 28.26
C ASN A 59 -13.37 4.05 28.31
N ASP A 60 -13.60 5.23 27.72
CA ASP A 60 -14.94 5.77 27.50
C ASP A 60 -15.84 4.71 26.85
N LYS A 61 -16.94 4.33 27.54
CA LYS A 61 -17.89 3.29 27.10
C LYS A 61 -18.52 3.57 25.72
N ASN A 62 -18.42 4.81 25.25
CA ASN A 62 -18.93 5.23 23.93
C ASN A 62 -17.90 5.08 22.80
N LYS A 63 -16.67 4.64 23.10
CA LYS A 63 -15.61 4.43 22.10
C LYS A 63 -15.48 2.95 21.76
N PRO A 64 -15.07 2.62 20.52
CA PRO A 64 -14.73 1.25 20.15
C PRO A 64 -13.65 0.69 21.07
N GLN A 65 -13.83 -0.56 21.49
CA GLN A 65 -12.83 -1.27 22.28
C GLN A 65 -11.80 -1.92 21.36
N ASN A 66 -10.53 -1.82 21.73
CA ASN A 66 -9.45 -2.56 21.09
C ASN A 66 -9.24 -3.86 21.87
N LEU A 67 -8.98 -4.96 21.16
CA LEU A 67 -8.71 -6.26 21.73
C LEU A 67 -7.26 -6.64 21.49
N ILE A 68 -6.58 -7.10 22.55
CA ILE A 68 -5.28 -7.77 22.46
C ILE A 68 -5.54 -9.23 22.84
N ILE A 69 -5.17 -10.16 21.96
CA ILE A 69 -5.36 -11.59 22.15
C ILE A 69 -3.98 -12.22 22.18
N GLU A 70 -3.59 -12.76 23.34
CA GLU A 70 -2.30 -13.42 23.55
C GLU A 70 -2.44 -14.91 23.41
N TRP A 71 -1.96 -15.46 22.31
CA TRP A 71 -1.83 -16.87 22.02
C TRP A 71 -1.10 -17.11 20.67
N ASP A 72 -0.92 -18.39 20.27
CA ASP A 72 -0.52 -18.74 18.90
C ASP A 72 -1.55 -18.22 17.89
N ASN A 73 -1.08 -17.46 16.92
CA ASN A 73 -1.95 -16.76 15.97
C ASN A 73 -2.77 -17.70 15.06
N PHE A 74 -2.30 -18.92 14.77
CA PHE A 74 -3.06 -19.90 14.01
C PHE A 74 -4.32 -20.34 14.77
N HIS A 75 -4.21 -20.58 16.07
CA HIS A 75 -5.34 -20.92 16.93
C HIS A 75 -6.30 -19.74 17.08
N VAL A 76 -5.76 -18.53 17.31
CA VAL A 76 -6.57 -17.30 17.40
C VAL A 76 -7.35 -17.06 16.11
N LEU A 77 -6.69 -17.11 14.96
CA LEU A 77 -7.36 -16.94 13.66
C LEU A 77 -8.46 -17.98 13.43
N SER A 78 -8.26 -19.21 13.91
CA SER A 78 -9.27 -20.26 13.81
C SER A 78 -10.49 -20.00 14.68
N VAL A 79 -10.30 -19.51 15.91
CA VAL A 79 -11.42 -19.10 16.80
C VAL A 79 -12.19 -17.93 16.19
N LEU A 80 -11.47 -16.94 15.65
CA LEU A 80 -12.07 -15.76 15.03
C LEU A 80 -12.93 -16.11 13.80
N GLN A 81 -12.72 -17.26 13.12
CA GLN A 81 -13.61 -17.70 12.04
C GLN A 81 -15.08 -17.77 12.48
N ASN A 82 -15.35 -18.10 13.75
CA ASN A 82 -16.73 -18.23 14.24
C ASN A 82 -17.40 -16.86 14.49
N THR A 83 -16.64 -15.85 14.82
CA THR A 83 -17.17 -14.55 15.26
C THR A 83 -16.92 -13.40 14.26
N HIS A 84 -15.82 -13.47 13.50
CA HIS A 84 -15.32 -12.37 12.67
C HIS A 84 -15.21 -12.71 11.18
N LYS A 85 -15.78 -13.83 10.72
CA LYS A 85 -15.78 -14.18 9.29
C LYS A 85 -16.37 -13.05 8.45
N SER A 86 -15.62 -12.58 7.45
CA SER A 86 -15.98 -11.45 6.56
C SER A 86 -16.37 -10.17 7.32
N LYS A 87 -15.71 -9.89 8.45
CA LYS A 87 -15.97 -8.67 9.26
C LYS A 87 -14.76 -7.75 9.38
N ILE A 88 -13.58 -8.19 9.00
CA ILE A 88 -12.35 -7.39 9.06
C ILE A 88 -12.25 -6.52 7.82
N ASP A 89 -12.01 -5.23 8.03
CA ASP A 89 -11.86 -4.26 6.96
C ASP A 89 -10.42 -4.21 6.45
N VAL A 90 -9.44 -4.21 7.34
CA VAL A 90 -8.02 -4.12 7.00
C VAL A 90 -7.25 -5.15 7.78
N ILE A 91 -6.38 -5.88 7.09
CA ILE A 91 -5.37 -6.70 7.73
C ILE A 91 -4.01 -6.07 7.42
N TYR A 92 -3.23 -5.79 8.45
CA TYR A 92 -1.81 -5.48 8.32
C TYR A 92 -1.01 -6.49 9.12
N ILE A 93 0.04 -7.04 8.52
CA ILE A 93 0.92 -7.99 9.22
C ILE A 93 2.39 -7.71 8.89
N ASP A 94 3.21 -7.99 9.89
CA ASP A 94 4.67 -7.97 9.84
C ASP A 94 5.19 -9.36 10.24
N PRO A 95 5.14 -10.38 9.34
CA PRO A 95 5.56 -11.74 9.63
C PRO A 95 7.08 -11.84 9.81
N PRO A 96 7.61 -12.95 10.36
CA PRO A 96 9.05 -13.16 10.39
C PRO A 96 9.62 -13.20 8.96
N TYR A 97 10.76 -12.51 8.75
CA TYR A 97 11.38 -12.36 7.43
C TYR A 97 12.27 -13.53 7.03
N ASN A 98 12.43 -14.51 7.91
CA ASN A 98 13.24 -15.71 7.69
C ASN A 98 14.70 -15.40 7.32
N THR A 99 15.26 -14.42 8.03
CA THR A 99 16.64 -13.93 7.79
C THR A 99 17.71 -14.95 8.18
N GLY A 100 17.34 -15.95 9.01
CA GLY A 100 18.24 -16.90 9.65
C GLY A 100 18.95 -16.35 10.90
N ASN A 101 18.56 -15.18 11.38
CA ASN A 101 19.10 -14.53 12.59
C ASN A 101 18.20 -14.74 13.82
N LYS A 102 17.63 -15.95 13.98
CA LYS A 102 16.71 -16.30 15.07
C LYS A 102 15.41 -15.48 15.08
N ASP A 103 14.97 -15.06 13.91
CA ASP A 103 13.72 -14.30 13.69
C ASP A 103 12.53 -15.19 13.34
N PHE A 104 12.76 -16.48 13.03
CA PHE A 104 11.71 -17.42 12.69
C PHE A 104 11.87 -18.75 13.45
N ILE A 105 10.79 -19.15 14.14
CA ILE A 105 10.68 -20.42 14.86
C ILE A 105 9.71 -21.34 14.13
N TYR A 106 10.13 -22.55 13.89
CA TYR A 106 9.31 -23.61 13.32
C TYR A 106 9.52 -24.91 14.09
N ASN A 107 8.46 -25.52 14.63
CA ASN A 107 8.54 -26.69 15.49
C ASN A 107 9.49 -26.51 16.69
N ASP A 108 9.33 -25.43 17.43
CA ASP A 108 10.11 -25.08 18.63
C ASP A 108 11.61 -24.84 18.38
N ASN A 109 12.05 -24.81 17.11
CA ASN A 109 13.43 -24.55 16.75
C ASN A 109 13.55 -23.32 15.85
N TYR A 110 14.59 -22.51 16.06
CA TYR A 110 14.94 -21.47 15.11
C TYR A 110 15.37 -22.06 13.78
N VAL A 111 14.86 -21.50 12.70
CA VAL A 111 15.26 -21.89 11.33
C VAL A 111 16.55 -21.17 10.98
N ASP A 112 17.59 -21.96 10.68
CA ASP A 112 18.91 -21.46 10.32
C ASP A 112 18.95 -21.03 8.86
N LYS A 113 19.87 -20.11 8.53
CA LYS A 113 20.11 -19.63 7.16
C LYS A 113 20.57 -20.76 6.23
N GLU A 114 21.32 -21.71 6.74
CA GLU A 114 21.84 -22.86 6.00
C GLU A 114 20.81 -24.00 5.87
N ASP A 115 19.62 -23.87 6.45
CA ASP A 115 18.54 -24.87 6.33
C ASP A 115 18.01 -24.88 4.89
N SER A 116 18.22 -25.99 4.20
CA SER A 116 17.79 -26.20 2.81
C SER A 116 16.27 -26.11 2.63
N TYR A 117 15.50 -26.34 3.68
CA TYR A 117 14.03 -26.30 3.69
C TYR A 117 13.46 -25.02 4.31
N ARG A 118 14.26 -24.03 4.58
CA ARG A 118 13.82 -22.79 5.28
C ARG A 118 12.63 -22.11 4.59
N HIS A 119 12.64 -22.00 3.28
CA HIS A 119 11.56 -21.40 2.50
C HIS A 119 10.30 -22.25 2.55
N SER A 120 10.43 -23.58 2.45
CA SER A 120 9.32 -24.53 2.55
C SER A 120 8.63 -24.49 3.92
N LYS A 121 9.44 -24.44 4.99
CA LYS A 121 8.94 -24.29 6.37
C LYS A 121 8.19 -22.97 6.56
N TRP A 122 8.74 -21.89 6.02
CA TRP A 122 8.13 -20.57 6.08
C TRP A 122 6.81 -20.52 5.30
N LEU A 123 6.77 -21.09 4.10
CA LEU A 123 5.56 -21.20 3.29
C LEU A 123 4.47 -22.01 3.99
N SER A 124 4.84 -23.17 4.55
CA SER A 124 3.90 -24.02 5.33
C SER A 124 3.33 -23.26 6.54
N PHE A 125 4.15 -22.46 7.23
CA PHE A 125 3.72 -21.61 8.34
C PHE A 125 2.77 -20.50 7.90
N MET A 126 3.09 -19.80 6.79
CA MET A 126 2.33 -18.66 6.33
C MET A 126 1.04 -19.05 5.61
N SER A 127 1.03 -20.10 4.80
CA SER A 127 -0.12 -20.51 4.00
C SER A 127 -1.39 -20.65 4.83
N LYS A 128 -1.32 -21.42 5.92
CA LYS A 128 -2.45 -21.67 6.81
C LYS A 128 -3.01 -20.42 7.46
N ARG A 129 -2.11 -19.52 7.87
CA ARG A 129 -2.49 -18.25 8.49
C ARG A 129 -3.13 -17.29 7.49
N LEU A 130 -2.59 -17.21 6.28
CA LEU A 130 -3.13 -16.35 5.21
C LEU A 130 -4.49 -16.86 4.70
N GLU A 131 -4.70 -18.19 4.60
CA GLU A 131 -6.01 -18.77 4.27
C GLU A 131 -7.09 -18.40 5.29
N LEU A 132 -6.78 -18.52 6.58
CA LEU A 132 -7.67 -18.09 7.65
C LEU A 132 -7.92 -16.58 7.61
N ALA A 133 -6.89 -15.79 7.40
CA ALA A 133 -6.97 -14.34 7.30
C ALA A 133 -7.86 -13.90 6.12
N LYS A 134 -7.73 -14.54 4.95
CA LYS A 134 -8.61 -14.29 3.80
C LYS A 134 -10.08 -14.47 4.14
N ASN A 135 -10.43 -15.49 4.91
CA ASN A 135 -11.80 -15.75 5.31
C ASN A 135 -12.36 -14.70 6.29
N LEU A 136 -11.51 -14.08 7.10
CA LEU A 136 -11.88 -13.00 8.01
C LEU A 136 -12.08 -11.67 7.29
N LEU A 137 -11.36 -11.44 6.20
CA LEU A 137 -11.40 -10.21 5.43
C LEU A 137 -12.75 -10.06 4.71
N LYS A 138 -13.32 -8.86 4.70
CA LYS A 138 -14.48 -8.51 3.86
C LYS A 138 -14.11 -8.55 2.38
N ASP A 139 -15.08 -8.70 1.50
CA ASP A 139 -14.84 -8.98 0.09
C ASP A 139 -14.07 -7.88 -0.65
N ASP A 140 -14.39 -6.63 -0.44
CA ASP A 140 -13.78 -5.47 -1.11
C ASP A 140 -12.66 -4.79 -0.29
N TRP A 141 -12.07 -5.52 0.68
CA TRP A 141 -11.08 -4.99 1.60
C TRP A 141 -9.70 -5.63 1.46
N VAL A 142 -8.71 -5.07 2.13
CA VAL A 142 -7.29 -5.23 1.79
C VAL A 142 -6.48 -5.83 2.92
N ILE A 143 -5.57 -6.73 2.55
CA ILE A 143 -4.45 -7.15 3.39
C ILE A 143 -3.16 -6.48 2.91
N PHE A 144 -2.35 -5.99 3.85
CA PHE A 144 -0.99 -5.51 3.64
C PHE A 144 -0.01 -6.39 4.40
N ILE A 145 1.06 -6.80 3.75
CA ILE A 145 2.05 -7.72 4.29
C ILE A 145 3.43 -7.13 4.09
N SER A 146 4.10 -6.76 5.18
CA SER A 146 5.50 -6.32 5.16
C SER A 146 6.43 -7.51 4.97
N ILE A 147 7.48 -7.35 4.18
CA ILE A 147 8.49 -8.38 3.91
C ILE A 147 9.76 -7.75 3.35
N ASP A 148 10.89 -8.44 3.46
CA ASP A 148 12.13 -8.07 2.79
C ASP A 148 12.51 -9.03 1.64
N ASP A 149 13.72 -8.85 1.08
CA ASP A 149 14.21 -9.67 -0.03
C ASP A 149 14.31 -11.17 0.26
N ASN A 150 14.31 -11.60 1.54
CA ASN A 150 14.51 -13.00 1.88
C ASN A 150 13.34 -13.88 1.45
N GLU A 151 12.10 -13.42 1.63
CA GLU A 151 10.88 -14.19 1.32
C GLU A 151 9.88 -13.46 0.39
N PHE A 152 10.28 -12.33 -0.20
CA PHE A 152 9.39 -11.55 -1.08
C PHE A 152 8.82 -12.38 -2.24
N ALA A 153 9.68 -13.12 -2.95
CA ALA A 153 9.26 -13.89 -4.12
C ALA A 153 8.33 -15.04 -3.72
N GLN A 154 8.65 -15.73 -2.64
CA GLN A 154 7.87 -16.83 -2.10
C GLN A 154 6.51 -16.34 -1.62
N LEU A 155 6.48 -15.22 -0.88
CA LEU A 155 5.25 -14.60 -0.40
C LEU A 155 4.35 -14.14 -1.56
N LYS A 156 4.93 -13.52 -2.60
CA LYS A 156 4.15 -13.07 -3.77
C LYS A 156 3.44 -14.24 -4.43
N LEU A 157 4.16 -15.35 -4.69
CA LEU A 157 3.58 -16.55 -5.30
C LEU A 157 2.54 -17.22 -4.40
N LEU A 158 2.79 -17.27 -3.09
CA LEU A 158 1.84 -17.80 -2.12
C LEU A 158 0.56 -16.96 -2.07
N CYS A 159 0.68 -15.64 -2.08
CA CYS A 159 -0.48 -14.76 -2.10
C CYS A 159 -1.26 -14.84 -3.42
N ASP A 160 -0.59 -15.00 -4.56
CA ASP A 160 -1.25 -15.24 -5.85
C ASP A 160 -2.07 -16.54 -5.82
N GLU A 161 -1.59 -17.59 -5.16
CA GLU A 161 -2.32 -18.83 -5.01
C GLU A 161 -3.52 -18.70 -4.07
N ILE A 162 -3.33 -18.05 -2.91
CA ILE A 162 -4.38 -17.92 -1.89
C ILE A 162 -5.42 -16.89 -2.29
N PHE A 163 -5.01 -15.68 -2.66
CA PHE A 163 -5.93 -14.56 -2.93
C PHE A 163 -6.39 -14.52 -4.39
N GLY A 164 -5.58 -15.01 -5.32
CA GLY A 164 -5.73 -14.88 -6.76
C GLY A 164 -4.86 -13.76 -7.32
N GLU A 165 -4.18 -13.97 -8.43
CA GLU A 165 -3.32 -12.98 -9.10
C GLU A 165 -4.13 -11.73 -9.50
N GLU A 166 -5.38 -11.91 -9.90
CA GLU A 166 -6.33 -10.86 -10.26
C GLU A 166 -6.69 -9.92 -9.12
N ASN A 167 -6.48 -10.35 -7.87
CA ASN A 167 -6.74 -9.59 -6.66
C ASN A 167 -5.51 -8.86 -6.12
N PHE A 168 -4.38 -8.96 -6.81
CA PHE A 168 -3.19 -8.19 -6.49
C PHE A 168 -3.43 -6.70 -6.74
N ILE A 169 -3.08 -5.85 -5.77
CA ILE A 169 -3.23 -4.41 -5.88
C ILE A 169 -1.90 -3.76 -6.24
N GLU A 170 -0.92 -3.84 -5.35
CA GLU A 170 0.39 -3.21 -5.53
C GLU A 170 1.44 -3.80 -4.58
N THR A 171 2.69 -3.67 -4.95
CA THR A 171 3.84 -3.82 -4.07
C THR A 171 4.42 -2.44 -3.78
N PHE A 172 4.20 -1.93 -2.59
CA PHE A 172 4.86 -0.71 -2.16
C PHE A 172 6.30 -1.01 -1.74
N ILE A 173 7.20 -0.08 -2.04
CA ILE A 173 8.61 -0.11 -1.65
C ILE A 173 8.79 0.97 -0.58
N TRP A 174 8.96 0.55 0.66
CA TRP A 174 9.20 1.47 1.75
C TRP A 174 10.71 1.68 1.95
N ASN A 175 11.14 2.93 1.93
CA ASN A 175 12.52 3.30 2.25
C ASN A 175 12.71 3.31 3.77
N SER A 176 12.99 2.11 4.32
CA SER A 176 13.01 1.85 5.77
C SER A 176 14.25 2.39 6.49
N ILE A 177 15.34 2.65 5.77
CA ILE A 177 16.62 3.11 6.34
C ILE A 177 17.14 4.34 5.59
N PHE A 178 17.18 5.49 6.26
CA PHE A 178 17.68 6.74 5.65
C PHE A 178 19.20 6.72 5.41
N ARG A 179 19.97 6.14 6.34
CA ARG A 179 21.43 6.04 6.24
C ARG A 179 21.87 4.57 6.33
N PRO A 180 21.79 3.82 5.24
CA PRO A 180 22.15 2.40 5.26
C PRO A 180 23.65 2.20 5.48
N SER A 181 23.98 1.12 6.20
CA SER A 181 25.35 0.73 6.51
C SER A 181 26.13 0.35 5.25
N ASN A 182 27.44 0.62 5.25
CA ASN A 182 28.39 0.20 4.20
C ASN A 182 28.94 -1.25 4.37
N MET A 183 28.37 -2.02 5.29
CA MET A 183 28.87 -3.38 5.61
C MET A 183 28.62 -4.41 4.49
N TRP A 184 27.70 -4.14 3.57
CA TRP A 184 27.42 -5.02 2.45
C TRP A 184 28.39 -4.79 1.29
N LYS A 185 28.90 -5.88 0.71
CA LYS A 185 29.92 -5.80 -0.35
C LYS A 185 29.40 -5.26 -1.69
N LEU A 186 28.13 -5.50 -2.00
CA LEU A 186 27.57 -5.19 -3.32
C LEU A 186 26.67 -3.95 -3.30
N THR A 187 25.66 -3.92 -2.43
CA THR A 187 24.68 -2.84 -2.35
C THR A 187 24.40 -2.49 -0.90
N ARG A 188 23.96 -1.25 -0.66
CA ARG A 188 23.46 -0.84 0.65
C ARG A 188 21.94 -1.04 0.68
N ARG A 189 21.46 -2.01 1.46
CA ARG A 189 20.04 -2.28 1.62
C ARG A 189 19.38 -1.17 2.46
N ASN A 190 18.30 -0.61 1.95
CA ASN A 190 17.60 0.50 2.59
C ASN A 190 16.08 0.44 2.39
N SER A 191 15.55 -0.64 1.85
CA SER A 191 14.13 -0.75 1.55
C SER A 191 13.57 -2.11 1.95
N GLU A 192 12.29 -2.10 2.23
CA GLU A 192 11.44 -3.26 2.45
C GLU A 192 10.22 -3.18 1.53
N PHE A 193 9.49 -4.26 1.40
CA PHE A 193 8.31 -4.34 0.55
C PHE A 193 7.05 -4.46 1.40
N ILE A 194 5.95 -3.94 0.87
CA ILE A 194 4.62 -4.16 1.44
C ILE A 194 3.73 -4.62 0.30
N LEU A 195 3.39 -5.91 0.31
CA LEU A 195 2.45 -6.49 -0.64
C LEU A 195 1.02 -6.16 -0.22
N SER A 196 0.17 -5.85 -1.20
CA SER A 196 -1.24 -5.59 -0.97
C SER A 196 -2.13 -6.39 -1.90
N TYR A 197 -3.15 -7.05 -1.32
CA TYR A 197 -4.15 -7.84 -2.02
C TYR A 197 -5.54 -7.50 -1.51
N CYS A 198 -6.52 -7.47 -2.42
CA CYS A 198 -7.93 -7.55 -2.02
C CYS A 198 -8.35 -9.01 -1.82
N LYS A 199 -9.45 -9.24 -1.11
CA LYS A 199 -10.09 -10.56 -1.14
C LYS A 199 -10.81 -10.79 -2.47
N ASN A 200 -11.57 -9.79 -2.94
CA ASN A 200 -12.17 -9.73 -4.28
C ASN A 200 -11.95 -8.33 -4.83
N PHE A 201 -11.16 -8.19 -5.88
CA PHE A 201 -10.88 -6.88 -6.48
C PHE A 201 -12.13 -6.35 -7.20
N SER A 202 -12.49 -5.11 -6.90
CA SER A 202 -13.57 -4.38 -7.56
C SER A 202 -12.98 -3.22 -8.37
N GLU A 203 -13.48 -2.97 -9.56
CA GLU A 203 -13.10 -1.80 -10.38
C GLU A 203 -13.34 -0.45 -9.68
N THR A 204 -14.20 -0.44 -8.65
CA THR A 204 -14.46 0.74 -7.83
C THR A 204 -13.46 0.93 -6.68
N PHE A 205 -12.55 -0.04 -6.47
CA PHE A 205 -11.53 0.08 -5.45
C PHE A 205 -10.48 1.11 -5.85
N GLU A 206 -10.27 2.10 -5.00
CA GLU A 206 -9.23 3.12 -5.19
C GLU A 206 -8.53 3.42 -3.87
N PHE A 207 -7.21 3.54 -3.95
CA PHE A 207 -6.48 4.22 -2.89
C PHE A 207 -6.71 5.73 -3.02
N ILE A 208 -6.96 6.38 -1.90
CA ILE A 208 -7.11 7.82 -1.84
C ILE A 208 -5.91 8.50 -1.20
N GLU A 209 -5.93 9.82 -1.21
CA GLU A 209 -4.79 10.69 -0.92
C GLU A 209 -3.93 10.27 0.26
N ALA A 210 -2.65 10.01 -0.03
CA ALA A 210 -1.62 9.87 0.98
C ALA A 210 -1.05 11.22 1.45
N GLU A 211 -1.12 12.26 0.62
CA GLU A 211 -0.50 13.56 0.85
C GLU A 211 -1.47 14.72 0.62
N GLU A 212 -1.35 15.76 1.45
CA GLU A 212 -1.87 17.07 1.09
C GLU A 212 -1.00 17.61 -0.04
N VAL A 213 -1.59 17.74 -1.23
CA VAL A 213 -0.89 18.33 -2.36
C VAL A 213 -0.68 19.79 -2.07
N PRO A 214 0.57 20.30 -2.04
CA PRO A 214 0.78 21.75 -2.13
C PRO A 214 0.06 22.21 -3.39
N LYS A 215 -0.61 23.37 -3.33
CA LYS A 215 -1.27 23.98 -4.49
C LYS A 215 -0.25 24.11 -5.62
N TRP A 216 -0.19 23.08 -6.47
CA TRP A 216 0.77 23.03 -7.55
C TRP A 216 0.25 23.85 -8.72
N GLU A 217 1.07 24.76 -9.20
CA GLU A 217 0.81 25.62 -10.36
C GLU A 217 1.67 25.11 -11.52
N PRO A 218 1.22 24.10 -12.27
CA PRO A 218 1.98 23.57 -13.41
C PRO A 218 2.03 24.60 -14.54
N SER A 219 3.14 24.59 -15.29
CA SER A 219 3.26 25.40 -16.51
C SER A 219 2.22 24.96 -17.55
N LEU A 220 1.60 25.92 -18.22
CA LEU A 220 0.71 25.69 -19.34
C LEU A 220 1.49 25.27 -20.61
N THR A 221 2.82 25.46 -20.64
CA THR A 221 3.68 25.10 -21.76
C THR A 221 4.43 23.79 -21.51
N GLN A 222 4.76 23.07 -22.59
CA GLN A 222 5.55 21.85 -22.60
C GLN A 222 6.38 21.75 -23.87
N ASN A 223 7.68 21.51 -23.74
CA ASN A 223 8.65 21.57 -24.87
C ASN A 223 8.34 20.65 -26.05
N ASN A 224 7.68 19.52 -25.81
CA ASN A 224 7.36 18.52 -26.86
C ASN A 224 6.07 18.83 -27.64
N ASN A 225 5.33 19.88 -27.26
CA ASN A 225 4.10 20.26 -27.94
C ASN A 225 4.40 21.13 -29.17
N LYS A 226 3.47 21.11 -30.13
CA LYS A 226 3.47 22.05 -31.25
C LYS A 226 3.12 23.45 -30.76
N GLU A 227 3.68 24.45 -31.42
CA GLU A 227 3.32 25.86 -31.15
C GLU A 227 1.84 26.10 -31.49
N ARG A 228 1.18 26.87 -30.65
CA ARG A 228 -0.23 27.27 -30.79
C ARG A 228 -0.38 28.71 -30.34
N ILE A 229 -1.41 29.38 -30.87
CA ILE A 229 -1.83 30.69 -30.41
C ILE A 229 -2.94 30.48 -29.40
N LEU A 230 -2.81 31.09 -28.22
CA LEU A 230 -3.89 31.22 -27.25
C LEU A 230 -4.25 32.69 -27.05
N LEU A 231 -5.56 32.95 -27.00
CA LEU A 231 -6.15 34.22 -26.63
C LEU A 231 -6.55 34.18 -25.16
N PHE A 232 -6.00 35.08 -24.39
CA PHE A 232 -6.33 35.27 -22.97
C PHE A 232 -7.27 36.47 -22.79
N PRO A 233 -8.39 36.32 -22.06
CA PRO A 233 -9.33 37.41 -21.81
C PRO A 233 -8.73 38.54 -20.96
N GLU A 234 -9.28 39.72 -21.10
CA GLU A 234 -8.96 40.89 -20.26
C GLU A 234 -9.27 40.61 -18.78
N ASN A 235 -8.47 41.17 -17.87
CA ASN A 235 -8.59 41.07 -16.41
C ASN A 235 -8.56 39.61 -15.86
N PHE A 236 -8.24 38.62 -16.69
CA PHE A 236 -8.28 37.22 -16.33
C PHE A 236 -6.93 36.71 -15.79
N VAL A 237 -5.82 37.03 -16.46
CA VAL A 237 -4.49 36.55 -16.07
C VAL A 237 -3.97 37.33 -14.87
N ILE A 238 -3.66 36.58 -13.80
CA ILE A 238 -3.07 37.10 -12.56
C ILE A 238 -1.55 37.15 -12.70
N THR A 239 -0.90 38.16 -12.13
CA THR A 239 0.55 38.25 -12.17
C THR A 239 1.13 38.82 -10.87
N LYS A 240 2.35 38.36 -10.53
CA LYS A 240 3.18 38.96 -9.45
C LYS A 240 4.13 40.04 -9.96
N LEU A 241 4.09 40.35 -11.25
CA LEU A 241 4.90 41.40 -11.84
C LEU A 241 4.40 42.80 -11.42
N LYS A 242 5.31 43.73 -11.34
CA LYS A 242 4.96 45.12 -11.06
C LYS A 242 4.13 45.71 -12.19
N ASN A 243 3.39 46.78 -11.91
CA ASN A 243 2.64 47.54 -12.91
C ASN A 243 3.58 47.97 -14.02
N TRP A 244 3.41 47.45 -15.22
CA TRP A 244 4.28 47.65 -16.36
C TRP A 244 3.57 47.29 -17.67
N THR A 245 4.10 47.78 -18.79
CA THR A 245 3.68 47.42 -20.14
C THR A 245 4.75 46.53 -20.75
N PHE A 246 4.40 45.30 -21.14
CA PHE A 246 5.26 44.46 -21.96
C PHE A 246 4.82 44.58 -23.41
N GLN A 247 5.74 44.97 -24.26
CA GLN A 247 5.49 45.11 -25.70
C GLN A 247 5.41 43.78 -26.38
N LYS A 248 4.73 43.70 -27.53
CA LYS A 248 4.76 42.50 -28.38
C LYS A 248 6.20 42.15 -28.76
N TRP A 249 6.64 40.97 -28.26
CA TRP A 249 8.00 40.51 -28.44
C TRP A 249 8.12 39.05 -28.05
N ARG A 250 9.22 38.40 -28.46
CA ARG A 250 9.52 37.02 -28.00
C ARG A 250 10.18 37.06 -26.65
N TYR A 251 9.50 36.45 -25.66
CA TYR A 251 9.95 36.30 -24.28
C TYR A 251 10.25 34.82 -24.00
N TRP A 252 11.55 34.49 -23.98
CA TRP A 252 11.99 33.10 -23.79
C TRP A 252 11.38 32.14 -24.84
N ASN A 253 10.51 31.22 -24.45
CA ASN A 253 9.86 30.24 -25.32
C ASN A 253 8.44 30.65 -25.76
N ASN A 254 7.99 31.85 -25.38
CA ASN A 254 6.68 32.37 -25.72
C ASN A 254 6.82 33.70 -26.48
N GLU A 255 5.89 34.00 -27.36
CA GLU A 255 5.86 35.24 -28.11
C GLU A 255 4.51 35.96 -27.89
N LEU A 256 4.56 37.20 -27.43
CA LEU A 256 3.39 38.07 -27.36
C LEU A 256 3.09 38.61 -28.75
N LEU A 257 1.85 38.45 -29.20
CA LEU A 257 1.35 39.06 -30.43
C LEU A 257 0.73 40.42 -30.20
N ASP A 258 0.40 40.73 -28.97
CA ASP A 258 -0.20 41.99 -28.53
C ASP A 258 0.56 42.53 -27.31
N ASP A 259 0.59 43.85 -27.14
CA ASP A 259 1.11 44.44 -25.91
C ASP A 259 0.24 44.05 -24.71
N ILE A 260 0.83 43.89 -23.53
CA ILE A 260 0.10 43.60 -22.29
C ILE A 260 0.29 44.73 -21.27
N TYR A 261 -0.81 45.10 -20.62
CA TYR A 261 -0.84 46.18 -19.61
C TYR A 261 -1.12 45.59 -18.24
N ILE A 262 -0.13 45.64 -17.37
CA ILE A 262 -0.26 45.09 -16.00
C ILE A 262 -0.62 46.22 -15.05
N LYS A 263 -1.71 46.04 -14.32
CA LYS A 263 -2.14 46.91 -13.24
C LYS A 263 -2.84 46.10 -12.14
N ASP A 264 -2.48 46.39 -10.88
CA ASP A 264 -3.08 45.76 -9.67
C ASP A 264 -3.04 44.23 -9.71
N GLY A 265 -1.90 43.68 -10.12
CA GLY A 265 -1.67 42.23 -10.15
C GLY A 265 -2.44 41.47 -11.24
N LYS A 266 -2.96 42.16 -12.27
CA LYS A 266 -3.68 41.57 -13.40
C LYS A 266 -3.28 42.19 -14.73
N ILE A 267 -3.36 41.40 -15.81
CA ILE A 267 -3.28 41.88 -17.17
C ILE A 267 -4.65 42.47 -17.56
N LYS A 268 -4.69 43.73 -17.95
CA LYS A 268 -5.94 44.50 -18.08
C LYS A 268 -6.62 44.34 -19.44
N ASN A 269 -5.88 44.00 -20.47
CA ASN A 269 -6.39 43.83 -21.84
C ASN A 269 -6.40 42.35 -22.24
N HIS A 270 -7.19 41.99 -23.24
CA HIS A 270 -7.05 40.73 -23.92
C HIS A 270 -5.73 40.71 -24.71
N PHE A 271 -5.11 39.56 -24.83
CA PHE A 271 -3.87 39.41 -25.59
C PHE A 271 -3.73 38.01 -26.15
N ARG A 272 -2.98 37.87 -27.23
CA ARG A 272 -2.63 36.63 -27.85
C ARG A 272 -1.17 36.27 -27.57
N MET A 273 -0.91 35.01 -27.36
CA MET A 273 0.44 34.53 -27.14
C MET A 273 0.66 33.24 -27.96
N ILE A 274 1.82 33.18 -28.63
CA ILE A 274 2.32 31.93 -29.24
C ILE A 274 3.17 31.19 -28.20
N GLY A 275 2.96 29.91 -28.10
CA GLY A 275 3.78 29.04 -27.25
C GLY A 275 3.46 27.56 -27.47
N LYS A 276 4.31 26.68 -26.90
CA LYS A 276 4.11 25.22 -26.95
C LYS A 276 3.11 24.78 -25.88
N PHE A 277 1.87 25.25 -26.01
CA PHE A 277 0.84 25.05 -24.99
C PHE A 277 0.33 23.63 -24.93
N LYS A 278 0.02 23.17 -23.71
CA LYS A 278 -0.67 21.89 -23.43
C LYS A 278 -2.13 21.91 -23.87
N TRP A 279 -2.76 23.09 -23.82
CA TRP A 279 -4.19 23.28 -24.07
C TRP A 279 -4.45 23.84 -25.46
N SER A 280 -5.59 23.49 -26.03
CA SER A 280 -6.19 24.20 -27.16
C SER A 280 -6.96 25.42 -26.66
N GLN A 281 -7.36 26.31 -27.57
CA GLN A 281 -8.19 27.47 -27.22
C GLN A 281 -9.55 27.03 -26.62
N ASP A 282 -10.19 26.03 -27.22
CA ASP A 282 -11.47 25.53 -26.72
C ASP A 282 -11.34 24.93 -25.32
N TYR A 283 -10.26 24.20 -25.07
CA TYR A 283 -9.99 23.66 -23.75
C TYR A 283 -9.73 24.79 -22.73
N LEU A 284 -8.96 25.81 -23.08
CA LEU A 284 -8.74 26.99 -22.22
C LEU A 284 -10.07 27.69 -21.90
N ASN A 285 -10.93 27.89 -22.91
CA ASN A 285 -12.22 28.54 -22.73
C ASN A 285 -13.13 27.73 -21.75
N ASN A 286 -13.19 26.41 -21.91
CA ASN A 286 -13.91 25.54 -21.00
C ASN A 286 -13.37 25.59 -19.57
N GLU A 287 -12.05 25.62 -19.40
CA GLU A 287 -11.42 25.69 -18.08
C GLU A 287 -11.64 27.07 -17.43
N ILE A 288 -11.69 28.13 -18.21
CA ILE A 288 -12.05 29.48 -17.73
C ILE A 288 -13.46 29.48 -17.14
N GLN A 289 -14.42 28.86 -17.82
CA GLN A 289 -15.80 28.74 -17.33
C GLN A 289 -15.89 27.95 -16.02
N LYS A 290 -15.00 26.99 -15.81
CA LYS A 290 -14.89 26.20 -14.56
C LYS A 290 -14.16 26.94 -13.44
N GLY A 291 -13.61 28.13 -13.71
CA GLY A 291 -12.93 28.93 -12.69
C GLY A 291 -11.42 28.68 -12.55
N VAL A 292 -10.75 28.18 -13.61
CA VAL A 292 -9.28 28.07 -13.62
C VAL A 292 -8.65 29.45 -13.40
N LYS A 293 -7.54 29.50 -12.66
CA LYS A 293 -6.70 30.70 -12.57
C LYS A 293 -5.46 30.53 -13.42
N ILE A 294 -5.16 31.52 -14.27
CA ILE A 294 -3.89 31.59 -15.01
C ILE A 294 -3.00 32.62 -14.36
N ILE A 295 -1.74 32.24 -14.12
CA ILE A 295 -0.78 33.04 -13.34
C ILE A 295 0.51 33.19 -14.13
N ILE A 296 1.01 34.43 -14.28
CA ILE A 296 2.35 34.76 -14.81
C ILE A 296 3.21 35.24 -13.65
N LYS A 297 4.32 34.53 -13.36
CA LYS A 297 5.13 34.77 -12.16
C LYS A 297 6.33 35.67 -12.37
N ASN A 298 6.90 35.69 -13.58
CA ASN A 298 8.15 36.38 -13.88
C ASN A 298 8.20 36.90 -15.32
N ASN A 299 9.28 37.59 -15.66
CA ASN A 299 9.47 38.27 -16.96
C ASN A 299 9.64 37.27 -18.14
N SER A 300 9.78 35.99 -17.93
CA SER A 300 9.76 34.99 -19.02
C SER A 300 8.36 34.75 -19.57
N LEU A 301 7.34 35.36 -18.96
CA LEU A 301 5.93 35.31 -19.35
C LEU A 301 5.40 33.89 -19.58
N ILE A 302 5.91 32.93 -18.80
CA ILE A 302 5.38 31.55 -18.83
C ILE A 302 4.07 31.53 -18.05
N PRO A 303 2.95 31.16 -18.69
CA PRO A 303 1.69 31.02 -17.98
C PRO A 303 1.66 29.66 -17.20
N TYR A 304 1.23 29.76 -15.95
CA TYR A 304 0.93 28.65 -15.05
C TYR A 304 -0.57 28.60 -14.82
N TYR A 305 -1.12 27.43 -14.48
CA TYR A 305 -2.54 27.31 -14.17
C TYR A 305 -2.77 26.70 -12.80
N LEU A 306 -3.87 27.10 -12.15
CA LEU A 306 -4.34 26.56 -10.88
C LEU A 306 -5.82 26.22 -11.01
N LYS A 307 -6.16 24.95 -10.77
CA LYS A 307 -7.52 24.41 -10.80
C LYS A 307 -8.02 24.18 -9.37
N ASP A 308 -8.44 25.23 -8.68
CA ASP A 308 -8.95 25.15 -7.31
C ASP A 308 -10.23 24.26 -7.17
N TYR A 309 -10.93 24.02 -8.28
CA TYR A 309 -12.15 23.23 -8.35
C TYR A 309 -11.93 21.73 -8.52
N GLN A 310 -10.73 21.33 -8.92
CA GLN A 310 -10.35 19.92 -8.94
C GLN A 310 -9.62 19.61 -7.63
N LYS A 311 -10.28 18.86 -6.75
CA LYS A 311 -9.54 18.08 -5.76
C LYS A 311 -8.77 17.02 -6.56
N THR A 312 -7.52 17.30 -6.87
CA THR A 312 -6.61 16.27 -7.35
C THR A 312 -6.34 15.34 -6.19
N SER A 313 -7.10 14.24 -6.11
CA SER A 313 -6.70 13.14 -5.26
C SER A 313 -5.40 12.58 -5.85
N LEU A 314 -4.29 12.78 -5.20
CA LEU A 314 -3.06 12.10 -5.55
C LEU A 314 -3.13 10.71 -4.93
N ARG A 315 -3.18 9.72 -5.80
CA ARG A 315 -2.97 8.32 -5.41
C ARG A 315 -1.59 8.18 -4.77
N PRO A 316 -1.42 7.27 -3.81
CA PRO A 316 -0.11 7.03 -3.22
C PRO A 316 0.88 6.59 -4.30
N THR A 317 2.13 7.02 -4.16
CA THR A 317 3.21 6.54 -5.01
C THR A 317 3.63 5.13 -4.58
N LYS A 318 4.09 4.31 -5.53
CA LYS A 318 4.64 2.99 -5.25
C LYS A 318 5.82 3.03 -4.26
N ILE A 319 6.65 4.07 -4.35
CA ILE A 319 7.77 4.27 -3.43
C ILE A 319 7.28 5.14 -2.26
N ILE A 320 7.26 4.54 -1.07
CA ILE A 320 6.99 5.25 0.19
C ILE A 320 8.32 5.84 0.67
N SER A 321 8.50 7.13 0.41
CA SER A 321 9.73 7.82 0.77
C SER A 321 9.76 8.19 2.25
N ASN A 322 10.96 8.37 2.80
CA ASN A 322 11.18 8.85 4.16
C ASN A 322 10.75 10.31 4.41
N THR A 323 10.30 11.01 3.38
CA THR A 323 9.64 12.32 3.51
C THR A 323 8.17 12.20 3.89
N ILE A 324 7.56 11.04 3.61
CA ILE A 324 6.15 10.72 3.90
C ILE A 324 6.03 9.88 5.15
N VAL A 325 6.88 8.85 5.24
CA VAL A 325 6.93 7.89 6.35
C VAL A 325 8.35 7.86 6.89
N TRP A 326 8.48 8.04 8.19
CA TRP A 326 9.78 8.00 8.86
C TRP A 326 10.40 6.61 8.76
N ASP A 327 11.69 6.54 9.01
CA ASP A 327 12.45 5.29 9.03
C ASP A 327 12.26 4.52 10.37
N VAL A 328 12.93 3.40 10.52
CA VAL A 328 12.90 2.55 11.73
C VAL A 328 13.36 3.29 13.00
N LEU A 329 14.05 4.43 12.89
CA LEU A 329 14.47 5.21 14.06
C LEU A 329 13.28 5.86 14.79
N GLU A 330 12.18 6.15 14.09
CA GLU A 330 10.94 6.63 14.74
C GLU A 330 10.43 5.61 15.75
N ALA A 331 10.29 4.36 15.31
CA ALA A 331 9.79 3.28 16.16
C ALA A 331 10.69 3.06 17.39
N ASN A 332 12.00 3.00 17.20
CA ASN A 332 12.96 2.89 18.30
C ASN A 332 12.84 4.04 19.29
N THR A 333 12.70 5.28 18.78
CA THR A 333 12.55 6.46 19.62
C THR A 333 11.27 6.42 20.45
N ASP A 334 10.17 5.99 19.85
CA ASP A 334 8.89 5.89 20.55
C ASP A 334 8.90 4.76 21.61
N LEU A 335 9.50 3.61 21.30
CA LEU A 335 9.67 2.53 22.29
C LEU A 335 10.53 2.93 23.47
N ILE A 336 11.65 3.64 23.23
CA ILE A 336 12.49 4.15 24.32
C ILE A 336 11.72 5.14 25.21
N LYS A 337 10.85 5.98 24.62
CA LYS A 337 10.00 6.88 25.42
C LYS A 337 8.99 6.14 26.30
N ILE A 338 8.46 5.01 25.83
CA ILE A 338 7.46 4.22 26.56
C ILE A 338 8.12 3.34 27.63
N PHE A 339 9.18 2.63 27.27
CA PHE A 339 9.79 1.60 28.12
C PHE A 339 11.07 2.04 28.80
N SER A 340 11.57 3.26 28.52
CA SER A 340 12.86 3.79 28.98
C SER A 340 14.10 3.01 28.49
N GLU A 341 13.90 2.00 27.65
CA GLU A 341 14.96 1.18 27.04
C GLU A 341 14.49 0.63 25.67
N LYS A 342 15.43 0.16 24.86
CA LYS A 342 15.12 -0.50 23.59
C LYS A 342 14.69 -1.94 23.87
N LYS A 343 13.40 -2.23 23.78
CA LYS A 343 12.83 -3.57 24.01
C LYS A 343 12.82 -4.45 22.76
N PHE A 344 12.70 -3.86 21.57
CA PHE A 344 12.57 -4.54 20.30
C PHE A 344 13.54 -3.96 19.27
N ASP A 345 14.07 -4.82 18.38
CA ASP A 345 15.10 -4.40 17.43
C ASP A 345 14.55 -3.87 16.11
N TYR A 346 13.39 -4.34 15.65
CA TYR A 346 12.88 -4.10 14.30
C TYR A 346 11.42 -3.67 14.24
N SER A 347 11.01 -2.82 15.18
CA SER A 347 9.63 -2.32 15.21
C SER A 347 9.33 -1.45 14.01
N LYS A 348 8.09 -1.57 13.48
CA LYS A 348 7.62 -0.70 12.41
C LYS A 348 7.24 0.69 12.96
N PRO A 349 7.55 1.78 12.23
CA PRO A 349 7.17 3.11 12.65
C PRO A 349 5.65 3.31 12.56
N LYS A 350 5.09 4.00 13.54
CA LYS A 350 3.66 4.34 13.55
C LYS A 350 3.22 5.17 12.34
N SER A 351 4.15 5.95 11.75
CA SER A 351 3.91 6.71 10.53
C SER A 351 3.59 5.80 9.34
N LEU A 352 4.20 4.61 9.25
CA LEU A 352 3.90 3.63 8.21
C LEU A 352 2.47 3.09 8.35
N ILE A 353 2.08 2.70 9.56
CA ILE A 353 0.73 2.18 9.82
C ILE A 353 -0.33 3.27 9.55
N LYS A 354 -0.06 4.50 9.99
CA LYS A 354 -0.91 5.65 9.69
C LYS A 354 -1.04 5.90 8.20
N PHE A 355 0.04 5.79 7.43
CA PHE A 355 0.02 5.92 5.99
C PHE A 355 -0.88 4.88 5.34
N ILE A 356 -0.71 3.59 5.70
CA ILE A 356 -1.52 2.47 5.20
C ILE A 356 -3.01 2.69 5.50
N ILE A 357 -3.35 3.07 6.72
CA ILE A 357 -4.74 3.34 7.10
C ILE A 357 -5.28 4.56 6.33
N LYS A 358 -4.48 5.61 6.18
CA LYS A 358 -4.88 6.86 5.51
C LYS A 358 -5.22 6.66 4.05
N ILE A 359 -4.47 5.85 3.31
CA ILE A 359 -4.74 5.60 1.88
C ILE A 359 -6.02 4.82 1.62
N LEU A 360 -6.59 4.18 2.63
CA LEU A 360 -7.82 3.40 2.53
C LEU A 360 -9.11 4.20 2.79
N GLN A 361 -9.04 5.33 3.38
CA GLN A 361 -10.05 6.34 3.82
C GLN A 361 -11.56 6.08 3.55
N LYS A 362 -12.04 4.85 3.68
CA LYS A 362 -13.44 4.56 3.35
C LYS A 362 -14.43 4.75 4.51
N GLN A 363 -14.02 4.64 5.77
CA GLN A 363 -14.96 4.75 6.91
C GLN A 363 -14.29 5.07 8.25
N THR A 364 -14.99 5.77 9.13
CA THR A 364 -14.55 6.13 10.48
C THR A 364 -14.59 4.96 11.49
N ASN A 365 -15.23 3.84 11.15
CA ASN A 365 -15.43 2.67 12.03
C ASN A 365 -14.92 1.39 11.37
N SER A 366 -13.66 1.36 10.93
CA SER A 366 -13.04 0.18 10.33
C SER A 366 -12.45 -0.74 11.41
N THR A 367 -12.64 -2.05 11.25
CA THR A 367 -12.00 -3.08 12.08
C THR A 367 -10.68 -3.47 11.44
N ILE A 368 -9.58 -3.30 12.18
CA ILE A 368 -8.23 -3.60 11.73
C ILE A 368 -7.73 -4.80 12.52
N LEU A 369 -7.13 -5.78 11.85
CA LEU A 369 -6.50 -6.95 12.45
C LEU A 369 -5.01 -6.96 12.15
N ASP A 370 -4.21 -7.12 13.21
CA ASP A 370 -2.83 -7.53 13.13
C ASP A 370 -2.65 -8.83 13.92
N PHE A 371 -2.24 -9.90 13.25
CA PHE A 371 -2.01 -11.20 13.89
C PHE A 371 -0.53 -11.57 14.00
N PHE A 372 0.34 -10.59 13.79
CA PHE A 372 1.78 -10.62 14.07
C PHE A 372 2.20 -9.40 14.91
N ALA A 373 1.33 -8.93 15.78
CA ALA A 373 1.56 -7.77 16.66
C ALA A 373 2.57 -8.08 17.78
N TRP A 374 3.82 -8.30 17.43
CA TRP A 374 4.90 -8.70 18.32
C TRP A 374 5.94 -7.62 18.60
N SER A 375 5.79 -6.44 18.00
CA SER A 375 6.70 -5.30 18.20
C SER A 375 6.01 -3.94 18.22
#